data_55c2203c9d28a57a653c8a00057b1194
#
_entry.id   55c2203c9d28a57a653c8a00057b1194
#
_cell.length_a   1.000
_cell.length_b   1.000
_cell.length_c   1.000
_cell.angle_alpha   90.00
_cell.angle_beta   90.00
_cell.angle_gamma   90.00
#
_symmetry.space_group_name_H-M   'P 1'
#
loop_
_entity.id
_entity.type
_entity.pdbx_description
1 polymer ?
#
loop_
_entity_poly.entity_id
_entity_poly.type
_entity_poly.pdbx_seq_one_letter_code
_entity_poly.pdbx_strand_id
1 'polypeptide(L)'
;MNPSRTILNAVRACAVILLTACVSPAWCLDGSPDSVDQVRIRARALGLHPGQFQPGPLNAITDVPGVKVGQVTLMQGDGPLQPGQGPVRTGVTVIVPRDDVWHKKVPAGSFVLNGTGEMTGLSWVAESGFLEYPIALTNTLNVPRVANGVISWMLKQYPGIGITDDTLTPVVAECDDGRLNDIQGRHVSETDVMRALDEASSGPVAEGSVGAGTGMISYGFKGGIGTASRRLPEANGGFTIGVLVNANHGRRPELTMGGVPVGQRYGAAPTQSSQSPDQNSSSLHASREGTSGNAEGSIIVVIATDAPLDGRQLTRLGKRAALGLARTGSTARHGSGDFMLAFSTGNVIPHYPSDPTFSLTHLADTHLNPVMTATVEATEEAILN
;
A
#
# COMPACT_ATOMS: atom_id res chain seq x y z
N MET A 1 -21.18 -50.08 62.68
CA MET A 1 -22.36 -49.88 63.51
C MET A 1 -23.06 -48.62 63.08
N ASN A 2 -24.22 -48.83 62.57
CA ASN A 2 -25.36 -47.91 62.30
C ASN A 2 -25.81 -47.29 63.62
N PRO A 3 -26.74 -46.34 63.67
CA PRO A 3 -27.50 -45.67 62.59
C PRO A 3 -27.98 -44.24 62.94
N SER A 4 -28.51 -43.65 61.94
CA SER A 4 -29.88 -43.14 61.84
C SER A 4 -30.31 -41.79 62.47
N ARG A 5 -31.02 -41.17 61.64
CA ARG A 5 -32.38 -40.63 61.63
C ARG A 5 -32.43 -39.11 61.94
N THR A 6 -33.25 -38.37 61.46
CA THR A 6 -34.37 -38.37 60.47
C THR A 6 -35.11 -37.00 60.69
N ILE A 7 -35.53 -36.43 59.57
CA ILE A 7 -36.88 -35.81 59.37
C ILE A 7 -37.23 -34.48 60.08
N LEU A 8 -37.49 -33.52 59.25
CA LEU A 8 -38.81 -32.96 58.78
C LEU A 8 -39.35 -31.78 59.54
N ASN A 9 -39.83 -30.91 58.73
CA ASN A 9 -40.97 -29.95 58.80
C ASN A 9 -40.57 -28.48 58.92
N ALA A 10 -40.81 -27.73 57.94
CA ALA A 10 -41.98 -27.24 57.23
C ALA A 10 -42.64 -26.04 57.96
N VAL A 11 -42.76 -24.99 57.15
CA VAL A 11 -43.88 -24.07 56.98
C VAL A 11 -43.99 -22.83 57.85
N ARG A 12 -44.07 -21.74 57.13
CA ARG A 12 -44.87 -20.49 57.21
C ARG A 12 -44.03 -19.22 57.34
N ALA A 13 -43.85 -18.55 56.25
CA ALA A 13 -44.62 -17.39 55.71
C ALA A 13 -44.72 -16.21 56.67
N CYS A 14 -44.00 -15.15 56.28
CA CYS A 14 -44.51 -13.80 56.39
C CYS A 14 -43.75 -12.87 55.43
N ALA A 15 -44.48 -12.27 54.54
CA ALA A 15 -44.01 -11.28 53.59
C ALA A 15 -43.66 -9.98 54.32
N VAL A 16 -42.45 -9.46 54.06
CA VAL A 16 -42.16 -8.04 54.29
C VAL A 16 -41.57 -7.52 52.97
N ILE A 17 -42.36 -6.68 52.33
CA ILE A 17 -41.95 -5.92 51.15
C ILE A 17 -40.98 -4.84 51.61
N LEU A 18 -39.71 -4.97 51.26
CA LEU A 18 -38.74 -3.89 51.33
C LEU A 18 -38.40 -3.51 49.88
N LEU A 19 -38.94 -2.34 49.47
CA LEU A 19 -38.45 -1.66 48.26
C LEU A 19 -36.99 -1.28 48.48
N THR A 20 -36.08 -2.01 47.86
CA THR A 20 -34.74 -1.54 47.60
C THR A 20 -34.69 -1.06 46.17
N ALA A 21 -34.51 0.24 46.01
CA ALA A 21 -34.27 0.90 44.75
C ALA A 21 -33.03 0.28 44.07
N CYS A 22 -33.22 -0.40 42.94
CA CYS A 22 -32.13 -0.76 42.05
C CYS A 22 -31.59 0.53 41.44
N VAL A 23 -30.48 1.00 41.96
CA VAL A 23 -29.59 1.93 41.24
C VAL A 23 -28.92 1.13 40.15
N SER A 24 -29.44 1.18 38.95
CA SER A 24 -28.75 0.69 37.78
C SER A 24 -27.47 1.52 37.57
N PRO A 25 -26.31 0.92 37.41
CA PRO A 25 -25.14 1.68 36.95
C PRO A 25 -25.47 2.23 35.57
N ALA A 26 -25.47 3.56 35.46
CA ALA A 26 -25.49 4.23 34.18
C ALA A 26 -24.29 3.74 33.40
N TRP A 27 -24.53 2.97 32.35
CA TRP A 27 -23.57 2.75 31.32
C TRP A 27 -23.28 4.11 30.70
N CYS A 28 -22.13 4.69 31.03
CA CYS A 28 -21.55 5.72 30.21
C CYS A 28 -21.35 5.10 28.82
N LEU A 29 -22.24 5.42 27.90
CA LEU A 29 -21.96 5.33 26.49
C LEU A 29 -20.89 6.39 26.25
N ASP A 30 -19.62 5.95 26.25
CA ASP A 30 -18.56 6.68 25.61
C ASP A 30 -18.95 6.76 24.13
N GLY A 31 -19.61 7.85 23.80
CA GLY A 31 -19.84 8.27 22.43
C GLY A 31 -18.51 8.73 21.83
N SER A 32 -17.65 7.77 21.48
CA SER A 32 -16.69 8.03 20.41
C SER A 32 -17.53 8.35 19.17
N PRO A 33 -17.27 9.48 18.47
CA PRO A 33 -18.00 9.80 17.25
C PRO A 33 -17.78 8.64 16.29
N ASP A 34 -18.88 8.06 15.87
CA ASP A 34 -18.99 6.96 14.95
C ASP A 34 -17.88 7.02 13.91
N SER A 35 -16.99 6.03 13.94
CA SER A 35 -16.30 5.60 12.75
C SER A 35 -17.40 5.11 11.80
N VAL A 36 -17.99 6.03 11.06
CA VAL A 36 -18.74 5.68 9.86
C VAL A 36 -17.70 4.97 9.00
N ASP A 37 -17.78 3.66 8.98
CA ASP A 37 -17.09 2.82 8.01
C ASP A 37 -17.62 3.28 6.65
N GLN A 38 -17.00 4.32 6.09
CA GLN A 38 -17.36 4.80 4.76
C GLN A 38 -16.93 3.67 3.84
N VAL A 39 -17.91 2.85 3.45
CA VAL A 39 -17.73 1.82 2.44
C VAL A 39 -17.07 2.51 1.25
N ARG A 40 -15.78 2.27 1.07
CA ARG A 40 -15.03 2.83 -0.03
C ARG A 40 -15.56 2.25 -1.32
N ILE A 41 -16.10 3.12 -2.17
CA ILE A 41 -16.68 2.71 -3.45
C ILE A 41 -15.55 2.66 -4.47
N ARG A 42 -15.30 1.47 -5.01
CA ARG A 42 -14.28 1.26 -6.06
C ARG A 42 -14.82 1.72 -7.42
N ALA A 43 -13.91 2.02 -8.35
CA ALA A 43 -14.21 2.51 -9.69
C ALA A 43 -15.28 1.68 -10.42
N ARG A 44 -15.20 0.35 -10.35
CA ARG A 44 -16.17 -0.56 -10.99
C ARG A 44 -17.59 -0.46 -10.41
N ALA A 45 -17.72 -0.23 -9.11
CA ALA A 45 -19.04 -0.03 -8.49
C ALA A 45 -19.71 1.29 -8.93
N LEU A 46 -18.91 2.24 -9.45
CA LEU A 46 -19.39 3.47 -10.08
C LEU A 46 -19.61 3.32 -11.59
N GLY A 47 -19.50 2.11 -12.15
CA GLY A 47 -19.66 1.85 -13.58
C GLY A 47 -18.43 2.17 -14.42
N LEU A 48 -17.28 2.47 -13.81
CA LEU A 48 -16.02 2.66 -14.51
C LEU A 48 -15.31 1.31 -14.69
N HIS A 49 -15.16 0.87 -15.90
CA HIS A 49 -14.52 -0.41 -16.25
C HIS A 49 -13.29 -0.17 -17.12
N PRO A 50 -12.14 0.22 -16.53
CA PRO A 50 -10.94 0.46 -17.32
C PRO A 50 -10.48 -0.79 -18.07
N GLY A 51 -10.46 -0.70 -19.41
CA GLY A 51 -9.94 -1.75 -20.28
C GLY A 51 -10.92 -2.86 -20.62
N GLN A 52 -10.37 -3.94 -21.21
CA GLN A 52 -11.12 -5.05 -21.80
C GLN A 52 -11.01 -6.36 -20.99
N PHE A 53 -9.95 -6.51 -20.18
CA PHE A 53 -9.75 -7.74 -19.40
C PHE A 53 -10.53 -7.72 -18.09
N GLN A 54 -10.99 -8.90 -17.69
CA GLN A 54 -11.70 -9.06 -16.42
C GLN A 54 -10.72 -9.02 -15.23
N PRO A 55 -11.15 -8.48 -14.10
CA PRO A 55 -10.35 -8.56 -12.87
C PRO A 55 -10.31 -10.01 -12.34
N GLY A 56 -9.31 -10.30 -11.52
CA GLY A 56 -9.32 -11.47 -10.65
C GLY A 56 -10.36 -11.37 -9.52
N PRO A 57 -10.51 -12.40 -8.70
CA PRO A 57 -11.56 -12.47 -7.66
C PRO A 57 -11.53 -11.32 -6.65
N LEU A 58 -10.35 -10.86 -6.25
CA LEU A 58 -10.16 -9.75 -5.30
C LEU A 58 -10.00 -8.40 -6.02
N ASN A 59 -9.73 -8.43 -7.33
CA ASN A 59 -9.31 -7.28 -8.11
C ASN A 59 -8.16 -6.54 -7.40
N ALA A 60 -7.14 -7.28 -6.97
CA ALA A 60 -6.01 -6.81 -6.18
C ALA A 60 -4.70 -7.48 -6.62
N ILE A 61 -3.56 -6.90 -6.23
CA ILE A 61 -2.24 -7.48 -6.52
C ILE A 61 -2.11 -8.90 -5.97
N THR A 62 -2.83 -9.21 -4.90
CA THR A 62 -2.88 -10.53 -4.25
C THR A 62 -3.66 -11.59 -5.03
N ASP A 63 -4.29 -11.26 -6.15
CA ASP A 63 -4.80 -12.26 -7.11
C ASP A 63 -3.67 -13.01 -7.81
N VAL A 64 -2.45 -12.47 -7.81
CA VAL A 64 -1.26 -13.16 -8.32
C VAL A 64 -0.79 -14.18 -7.28
N PRO A 65 -0.72 -15.47 -7.64
CA PRO A 65 -0.39 -16.54 -6.72
C PRO A 65 0.94 -16.31 -5.98
N GLY A 66 0.91 -16.47 -4.65
CA GLY A 66 2.07 -16.32 -3.76
C GLY A 66 2.28 -14.89 -3.22
N VAL A 67 1.68 -13.87 -3.85
CA VAL A 67 1.82 -12.48 -3.41
C VAL A 67 1.03 -12.22 -2.13
N LYS A 68 1.68 -11.54 -1.17
CA LYS A 68 1.07 -11.10 0.09
C LYS A 68 1.30 -9.62 0.30
N VAL A 69 0.35 -8.97 0.97
CA VAL A 69 0.43 -7.55 1.36
C VAL A 69 0.17 -7.41 2.85
N GLY A 70 0.99 -6.59 3.52
CA GLY A 70 0.81 -6.22 4.91
C GLY A 70 0.87 -4.71 5.08
N GLN A 71 0.14 -4.16 6.07
CA GLN A 71 0.01 -2.73 6.24
C GLN A 71 -0.06 -2.36 7.71
N VAL A 72 0.69 -1.32 8.10
CA VAL A 72 0.58 -0.69 9.41
C VAL A 72 0.30 0.77 9.23
N THR A 73 -0.83 1.23 9.78
CA THR A 73 -1.30 2.61 9.72
C THR A 73 -1.03 3.31 11.04
N LEU A 74 -0.46 4.51 10.98
CA LEU A 74 -0.19 5.36 12.14
C LEU A 74 -1.00 6.65 12.01
N MET A 75 -1.98 6.84 12.93
CA MET A 75 -2.83 8.03 13.01
C MET A 75 -2.88 8.48 14.46
N GLN A 76 -2.25 9.63 14.77
CA GLN A 76 -2.16 10.16 16.14
C GLN A 76 -2.21 11.69 16.14
N GLY A 77 -2.84 12.27 17.15
CA GLY A 77 -2.92 13.71 17.34
C GLY A 77 -3.73 14.44 16.28
N ASP A 78 -4.10 15.67 16.59
CA ASP A 78 -4.83 16.59 15.72
C ASP A 78 -4.28 18.01 15.90
N GLY A 79 -4.78 18.96 15.08
CA GLY A 79 -4.39 20.36 15.14
C GLY A 79 -3.17 20.73 14.32
N PRO A 80 -2.52 21.89 14.61
CA PRO A 80 -1.39 22.39 13.86
C PRO A 80 -0.16 21.49 13.96
N LEU A 81 0.68 21.49 12.92
CA LEU A 81 1.94 20.77 12.90
C LEU A 81 2.86 21.20 14.03
N GLN A 82 3.32 20.24 14.81
CA GLN A 82 4.40 20.38 15.79
C GLN A 82 5.52 19.41 15.39
N PRO A 83 6.63 19.91 14.77
CA PRO A 83 7.68 19.05 14.25
C PRO A 83 8.23 18.07 15.29
N GLY A 84 8.28 16.80 14.97
CA GLY A 84 8.70 15.71 15.85
C GLY A 84 7.61 15.17 16.79
N GLN A 85 6.42 15.77 16.82
CA GLN A 85 5.33 15.39 17.73
C GLN A 85 4.04 15.00 16.98
N GLY A 86 3.75 15.63 15.85
CA GLY A 86 2.54 15.34 15.08
C GLY A 86 1.87 16.57 14.46
N PRO A 87 0.68 16.41 13.87
CA PRO A 87 -0.12 15.17 13.80
C PRO A 87 0.55 14.09 12.93
N VAL A 88 0.38 12.82 13.31
CA VAL A 88 0.90 11.67 12.58
C VAL A 88 -0.17 11.12 11.65
N ARG A 89 0.16 11.05 10.36
CA ARG A 89 -0.70 10.51 9.28
C ARG A 89 0.19 9.78 8.28
N THR A 90 0.71 8.63 8.66
CA THR A 90 1.71 7.89 7.89
C THR A 90 1.57 6.37 8.11
N GLY A 91 2.51 5.61 7.60
CA GLY A 91 2.56 4.17 7.81
C GLY A 91 3.53 3.46 6.87
N VAL A 92 3.42 2.15 6.84
CA VAL A 92 4.18 1.27 5.97
C VAL A 92 3.25 0.26 5.29
N THR A 93 3.49 0.02 4.02
CA THR A 93 2.88 -1.07 3.25
C THR A 93 3.98 -1.96 2.71
N VAL A 94 3.87 -3.27 2.90
CA VAL A 94 4.85 -4.24 2.41
C VAL A 94 4.21 -5.19 1.41
N ILE A 95 4.97 -5.57 0.39
CA ILE A 95 4.60 -6.58 -0.60
C ILE A 95 5.63 -7.71 -0.51
N VAL A 96 5.16 -8.92 -0.21
CA VAL A 96 5.99 -10.11 -0.20
C VAL A 96 5.73 -10.88 -1.50
N PRO A 97 6.72 -11.01 -2.40
CA PRO A 97 6.52 -11.64 -3.71
C PRO A 97 6.13 -13.11 -3.65
N ARG A 98 6.70 -13.83 -2.69
CA ARG A 98 6.42 -15.24 -2.40
C ARG A 98 6.99 -15.63 -1.04
N ASP A 99 6.59 -16.77 -0.53
CA ASP A 99 7.22 -17.39 0.63
C ASP A 99 8.66 -17.81 0.28
N ASP A 100 9.54 -17.71 1.29
CA ASP A 100 10.95 -18.09 1.15
C ASP A 100 11.65 -17.36 -0.02
N VAL A 101 11.37 -16.04 -0.16
CA VAL A 101 11.86 -15.21 -1.27
C VAL A 101 13.38 -15.13 -1.34
N TRP A 102 14.08 -15.31 -0.20
CA TRP A 102 15.55 -15.33 -0.16
C TRP A 102 16.14 -16.51 -0.95
N HIS A 103 15.63 -17.72 -0.69
CA HIS A 103 16.12 -18.92 -1.39
C HIS A 103 15.43 -19.14 -2.76
N LYS A 104 14.22 -18.59 -2.93
CA LYS A 104 13.39 -18.73 -4.13
C LYS A 104 13.12 -17.37 -4.76
N LYS A 105 14.16 -16.77 -5.30
CA LYS A 105 14.08 -15.42 -5.91
C LYS A 105 13.08 -15.37 -7.05
N VAL A 106 12.54 -14.19 -7.30
CA VAL A 106 11.60 -13.93 -8.40
C VAL A 106 12.29 -13.07 -9.47
N PRO A 107 12.11 -13.34 -10.78
CA PRO A 107 12.50 -12.40 -11.83
C PRO A 107 11.88 -11.03 -11.56
N ALA A 108 12.65 -9.96 -11.76
CA ALA A 108 12.21 -8.60 -11.54
C ALA A 108 12.84 -7.62 -12.53
N GLY A 109 12.18 -6.48 -12.71
CA GLY A 109 12.68 -5.37 -13.51
C GLY A 109 12.06 -4.08 -13.07
N SER A 110 12.78 -2.97 -13.22
CA SER A 110 12.36 -1.66 -12.80
C SER A 110 12.35 -0.64 -13.93
N PHE A 111 11.60 0.43 -13.75
CA PHE A 111 11.57 1.58 -14.64
C PHE A 111 11.35 2.85 -13.85
N VAL A 112 12.23 3.82 -14.02
CA VAL A 112 12.08 5.17 -13.45
C VAL A 112 11.57 6.08 -14.54
N LEU A 113 10.34 6.58 -14.40
CA LEU A 113 9.76 7.54 -15.33
C LEU A 113 10.25 8.96 -15.00
N ASN A 114 10.28 9.29 -13.72
CA ASN A 114 10.78 10.55 -13.21
C ASN A 114 11.41 10.32 -11.82
N GLY A 115 12.63 10.80 -11.62
CA GLY A 115 13.52 10.38 -10.52
C GLY A 115 13.56 11.33 -9.33
N THR A 116 12.57 12.22 -9.13
CA THR A 116 12.52 13.07 -7.94
C THR A 116 11.94 12.30 -6.76
N GLY A 117 12.77 11.51 -6.09
CA GLY A 117 12.39 10.66 -4.97
C GLY A 117 13.37 9.51 -4.79
N GLU A 118 12.98 8.51 -4.02
CA GLU A 118 13.82 7.36 -3.72
C GLU A 118 13.06 6.02 -3.85
N MET A 119 13.71 5.09 -4.51
CA MET A 119 13.42 3.67 -4.41
C MET A 119 14.76 2.93 -4.31
N THR A 120 15.12 2.51 -3.10
CA THR A 120 16.39 1.85 -2.84
C THR A 120 16.49 0.50 -3.54
N GLY A 121 17.70 -0.03 -3.71
CA GLY A 121 17.92 -1.38 -4.24
C GLY A 121 17.70 -1.55 -5.75
N LEU A 122 17.21 -0.53 -6.47
CA LEU A 122 16.91 -0.65 -7.91
C LEU A 122 18.15 -0.95 -8.76
N SER A 123 19.34 -0.47 -8.37
CA SER A 123 20.58 -0.77 -9.09
C SER A 123 20.86 -2.27 -9.15
N TRP A 124 20.63 -2.98 -8.02
CA TRP A 124 20.80 -4.43 -7.97
C TRP A 124 19.70 -5.16 -8.73
N VAL A 125 18.44 -4.72 -8.60
CA VAL A 125 17.34 -5.30 -9.41
C VAL A 125 17.60 -5.15 -10.91
N ALA A 126 18.12 -4.01 -11.35
CA ALA A 126 18.42 -3.76 -12.77
C ALA A 126 19.58 -4.63 -13.26
N GLU A 127 20.63 -4.81 -12.44
CA GLU A 127 21.81 -5.60 -12.77
C GLU A 127 21.52 -7.10 -12.74
N SER A 128 20.85 -7.56 -11.67
CA SER A 128 20.61 -8.98 -11.43
C SER A 128 19.41 -9.56 -12.20
N GLY A 129 18.42 -8.71 -12.50
CA GLY A 129 17.15 -9.14 -13.11
C GLY A 129 16.22 -9.91 -12.17
N PHE A 130 16.44 -9.85 -10.85
CA PHE A 130 15.61 -10.54 -9.87
C PHE A 130 15.39 -9.71 -8.58
N LEU A 131 14.48 -10.20 -7.76
CA LEU A 131 14.18 -9.72 -6.40
C LEU A 131 14.27 -10.90 -5.43
N GLU A 132 14.89 -10.66 -4.26
CA GLU A 132 15.18 -11.69 -3.25
C GLU A 132 14.74 -11.28 -1.83
N TYR A 133 13.92 -10.22 -1.73
CA TYR A 133 13.41 -9.67 -0.48
C TYR A 133 12.04 -9.01 -0.68
N PRO A 134 11.31 -8.71 0.41
CA PRO A 134 10.08 -7.93 0.34
C PRO A 134 10.32 -6.51 -0.17
N ILE A 135 9.28 -5.92 -0.77
CA ILE A 135 9.23 -4.50 -1.15
C ILE A 135 8.50 -3.75 -0.04
N ALA A 136 9.02 -2.62 0.41
CA ALA A 136 8.34 -1.77 1.38
C ALA A 136 8.07 -0.37 0.80
N LEU A 137 6.91 0.20 1.16
CA LEU A 137 6.48 1.54 0.80
C LEU A 137 6.29 2.36 2.08
N THR A 138 6.71 3.62 2.08
CA THR A 138 6.60 4.51 3.24
C THR A 138 6.65 5.98 2.79
N ASN A 139 6.98 6.91 3.70
CA ASN A 139 7.26 8.30 3.34
C ASN A 139 8.76 8.58 3.19
N THR A 140 9.09 9.71 2.58
CA THR A 140 10.45 10.09 2.17
C THR A 140 11.47 10.00 3.31
N LEU A 141 11.18 10.59 4.46
CA LEU A 141 12.16 10.64 5.56
C LEU A 141 12.22 9.34 6.38
N ASN A 142 11.29 8.40 6.17
CA ASN A 142 11.30 7.09 6.82
C ASN A 142 12.04 6.01 6.02
N VAL A 143 12.42 6.25 4.77
CA VAL A 143 13.13 5.25 3.94
C VAL A 143 14.26 4.54 4.70
N PRO A 144 15.19 5.23 5.39
CA PRO A 144 16.28 4.57 6.12
C PRO A 144 15.78 3.68 7.28
N ARG A 145 14.74 4.10 8.02
CA ARG A 145 14.20 3.32 9.15
C ARG A 145 13.45 2.08 8.65
N VAL A 146 12.69 2.23 7.58
CA VAL A 146 11.96 1.11 6.98
C VAL A 146 12.93 0.12 6.35
N ALA A 147 14.00 0.60 5.71
CA ALA A 147 15.06 -0.26 5.21
C ALA A 147 15.72 -1.08 6.34
N ASN A 148 16.00 -0.44 7.48
CA ASN A 148 16.51 -1.14 8.66
C ASN A 148 15.51 -2.22 9.15
N GLY A 149 14.21 -1.90 9.19
CA GLY A 149 13.18 -2.86 9.59
C GLY A 149 13.07 -4.06 8.64
N VAL A 150 13.20 -3.86 7.34
CA VAL A 150 13.26 -4.96 6.35
C VAL A 150 14.51 -5.82 6.59
N ILE A 151 15.67 -5.21 6.80
CA ILE A 151 16.92 -5.93 7.10
C ILE A 151 16.73 -6.77 8.36
N SER A 152 16.25 -6.19 9.46
CA SER A 152 16.07 -6.90 10.73
C SER A 152 15.10 -8.08 10.60
N TRP A 153 14.01 -7.91 9.86
CA TRP A 153 13.08 -9.01 9.57
C TRP A 153 13.75 -10.11 8.75
N MET A 154 14.49 -9.76 7.70
CA MET A 154 15.23 -10.72 6.87
C MET A 154 16.26 -11.50 7.68
N LEU A 155 17.04 -10.83 8.53
CA LEU A 155 18.01 -11.48 9.42
C LEU A 155 17.34 -12.43 10.43
N LYS A 156 16.14 -12.11 10.90
CA LYS A 156 15.33 -12.98 11.76
C LYS A 156 14.86 -14.24 11.02
N GLN A 157 14.40 -14.07 9.76
CA GLN A 157 13.92 -15.18 8.94
C GLN A 157 15.07 -16.05 8.39
N TYR A 158 16.20 -15.43 8.06
CA TYR A 158 17.36 -16.04 7.41
C TYR A 158 18.64 -15.69 8.17
N PRO A 159 18.94 -16.38 9.29
CA PRO A 159 20.06 -16.03 10.16
C PRO A 159 21.46 -16.17 9.51
N GLY A 160 21.54 -16.81 8.35
CA GLY A 160 22.78 -16.96 7.59
C GLY A 160 23.23 -15.68 6.87
N ILE A 161 22.33 -14.75 6.62
CA ILE A 161 22.62 -13.51 5.87
C ILE A 161 23.77 -12.72 6.54
N GLY A 162 24.81 -12.44 5.75
CA GLY A 162 26.01 -11.73 6.20
C GLY A 162 26.95 -12.54 7.10
N ILE A 163 26.71 -13.85 7.31
CA ILE A 163 27.57 -14.78 8.06
C ILE A 163 28.02 -15.94 7.18
N THR A 164 27.09 -16.73 6.69
CA THR A 164 27.32 -17.84 5.75
C THR A 164 26.77 -17.58 4.38
N ASP A 165 25.84 -16.64 4.28
CA ASP A 165 25.16 -16.24 3.08
C ASP A 165 25.58 -14.82 2.67
N ASP A 166 25.23 -14.41 1.46
CA ASP A 166 25.42 -13.05 0.97
C ASP A 166 24.67 -12.02 1.84
N THR A 167 24.90 -10.74 1.56
CA THR A 167 24.16 -9.62 2.14
C THR A 167 23.01 -9.19 1.25
N LEU A 168 22.09 -8.36 1.77
CA LEU A 168 20.94 -7.85 1.02
C LEU A 168 20.94 -6.31 0.92
N THR A 169 20.32 -5.82 -0.17
CA THR A 169 20.05 -4.39 -0.39
C THR A 169 18.56 -4.17 -0.49
N PRO A 170 17.86 -3.76 0.59
CA PRO A 170 16.40 -3.75 0.61
C PRO A 170 15.80 -2.76 -0.40
N VAL A 171 14.63 -3.12 -0.95
CA VAL A 171 13.84 -2.22 -1.79
C VAL A 171 12.82 -1.51 -0.91
N VAL A 172 13.02 -0.19 -0.76
CA VAL A 172 12.10 0.70 -0.06
C VAL A 172 11.81 1.90 -0.95
N ALA A 173 10.54 2.15 -1.21
CA ALA A 173 10.07 3.26 -2.03
C ALA A 173 9.24 4.25 -1.20
N GLU A 174 9.14 5.49 -1.67
CA GLU A 174 8.51 6.54 -0.91
C GLU A 174 7.63 7.47 -1.73
N CYS A 175 6.71 8.14 -1.03
CA CYS A 175 6.04 9.35 -1.46
C CYS A 175 6.00 10.35 -0.30
N ASP A 176 6.13 11.65 -0.55
CA ASP A 176 6.12 12.71 0.47
C ASP A 176 4.71 12.92 1.04
N ASP A 177 4.49 12.52 2.30
CA ASP A 177 3.25 12.72 3.04
C ASP A 177 3.21 14.00 3.89
N GLY A 178 4.24 14.83 3.84
CA GLY A 178 4.46 15.99 4.72
C GLY A 178 3.41 17.11 4.61
N ARG A 179 2.41 17.00 3.74
CA ARG A 179 1.26 17.91 3.72
C ARG A 179 0.23 17.60 4.80
N LEU A 180 0.10 16.33 5.20
CA LEU A 180 -0.86 15.87 6.20
C LEU A 180 -0.18 15.26 7.43
N ASN A 181 1.11 14.94 7.34
CA ASN A 181 1.89 14.24 8.34
C ASN A 181 3.05 15.11 8.85
N ASP A 182 3.39 14.96 10.11
CA ASP A 182 4.70 15.39 10.64
C ASP A 182 5.81 14.46 10.11
N ILE A 183 6.26 14.72 8.89
CA ILE A 183 7.26 13.89 8.22
C ILE A 183 8.63 13.94 8.92
N GLN A 184 8.97 15.07 9.60
CA GLN A 184 10.22 15.21 10.35
C GLN A 184 10.31 14.26 11.54
N GLY A 185 9.19 13.90 12.15
CA GLY A 185 9.14 12.98 13.28
C GLY A 185 9.58 11.57 12.93
N ARG A 186 9.51 11.20 11.64
CA ARG A 186 9.89 9.86 11.15
C ARG A 186 9.26 8.77 12.00
N HIS A 187 7.92 8.81 12.10
CA HIS A 187 7.15 8.05 13.09
C HIS A 187 7.06 6.55 12.82
N VAL A 188 7.33 6.07 11.59
CA VAL A 188 7.36 4.63 11.29
C VAL A 188 8.61 4.01 11.91
N SER A 189 8.40 3.04 12.78
CA SER A 189 9.45 2.32 13.49
C SER A 189 9.80 0.99 12.79
N GLU A 190 10.94 0.42 13.17
CA GLU A 190 11.33 -0.93 12.77
C GLU A 190 10.28 -1.99 13.17
N THR A 191 9.70 -1.86 14.36
CA THR A 191 8.65 -2.76 14.86
C THR A 191 7.40 -2.71 13.97
N ASP A 192 7.03 -1.53 13.43
CA ASP A 192 5.91 -1.39 12.51
C ASP A 192 6.16 -2.13 11.20
N VAL A 193 7.39 -2.08 10.69
CA VAL A 193 7.79 -2.82 9.49
C VAL A 193 7.73 -4.33 9.71
N MET A 194 8.31 -4.80 10.83
CA MET A 194 8.28 -6.21 11.18
C MET A 194 6.85 -6.73 11.32
N ARG A 195 5.99 -5.95 12.00
CA ARG A 195 4.56 -6.28 12.14
C ARG A 195 3.87 -6.35 10.78
N ALA A 196 4.09 -5.38 9.89
CA ALA A 196 3.52 -5.40 8.54
C ALA A 196 3.94 -6.66 7.76
N LEU A 197 5.20 -7.08 7.89
CA LEU A 197 5.74 -8.28 7.24
C LEU A 197 5.17 -9.57 7.85
N ASP A 198 5.08 -9.65 9.18
CA ASP A 198 4.56 -10.82 9.90
C ASP A 198 3.04 -11.01 9.66
N GLU A 199 2.28 -9.92 9.48
CA GLU A 199 0.82 -9.91 9.22
C GLU A 199 0.47 -9.96 7.73
N ALA A 200 1.45 -9.98 6.82
CA ALA A 200 1.20 -9.98 5.37
C ALA A 200 0.40 -11.20 4.92
N SER A 201 -0.65 -10.97 4.14
CA SER A 201 -1.58 -12.01 3.68
C SER A 201 -1.93 -11.88 2.20
N SER A 202 -2.40 -12.98 1.58
CA SER A 202 -2.87 -13.03 0.19
C SER A 202 -4.35 -12.71 0.03
N GLY A 203 -5.00 -12.19 1.08
CA GLY A 203 -6.41 -11.78 1.07
C GLY A 203 -6.67 -10.43 0.39
N PRO A 204 -7.84 -9.84 0.65
CA PRO A 204 -8.17 -8.49 0.21
C PRO A 204 -7.14 -7.48 0.73
N VAL A 205 -6.79 -6.51 -0.11
CA VAL A 205 -5.89 -5.41 0.25
C VAL A 205 -6.70 -4.20 0.66
N ALA A 206 -6.41 -3.62 1.83
CA ALA A 206 -7.03 -2.36 2.24
C ALA A 206 -6.50 -1.21 1.37
N GLU A 207 -7.39 -0.29 0.97
CA GLU A 207 -7.10 0.79 0.03
C GLU A 207 -7.29 2.17 0.66
N GLY A 208 -6.66 3.18 0.08
CA GLY A 208 -6.78 4.59 0.46
C GLY A 208 -5.82 5.02 1.53
N SER A 209 -6.32 5.68 2.55
CA SER A 209 -5.52 6.25 3.65
C SER A 209 -5.12 5.19 4.65
N VAL A 210 -4.41 4.16 4.20
CA VAL A 210 -3.94 3.03 5.01
C VAL A 210 -2.46 2.76 4.72
N GLY A 211 -1.74 2.25 5.70
CA GLY A 211 -0.31 1.98 5.55
C GLY A 211 0.46 3.19 5.03
N ALA A 212 1.32 2.98 4.04
CA ALA A 212 2.07 4.06 3.39
C ALA A 212 1.17 5.12 2.73
N GLY A 213 -0.09 4.78 2.43
CA GLY A 213 -1.05 5.69 1.78
C GLY A 213 -1.72 6.69 2.72
N THR A 214 -1.49 6.61 4.04
CA THR A 214 -2.25 7.34 5.05
C THR A 214 -2.21 8.86 4.87
N GLY A 215 -1.05 9.45 4.60
CA GLY A 215 -0.87 10.90 4.43
C GLY A 215 -0.89 11.39 2.99
N MET A 216 -1.22 10.55 2.02
CA MET A 216 -1.09 10.85 0.60
C MET A 216 -2.27 11.66 0.04
N ILE A 217 -1.97 12.46 -0.98
CA ILE A 217 -2.94 13.31 -1.69
C ILE A 217 -2.77 13.09 -3.18
N SER A 218 -3.82 12.61 -3.85
CA SER A 218 -3.82 12.40 -5.30
C SER A 218 -4.89 13.25 -5.97
N TYR A 219 -4.52 14.00 -6.99
CA TYR A 219 -5.40 14.95 -7.71
C TYR A 219 -6.16 15.93 -6.78
N GLY A 220 -5.53 16.30 -5.65
CA GLY A 220 -6.16 17.18 -4.66
C GLY A 220 -7.30 16.54 -3.85
N PHE A 221 -7.41 15.23 -3.88
CA PHE A 221 -8.24 14.39 -3.01
C PHE A 221 -7.35 13.56 -2.08
N LYS A 222 -7.93 12.90 -1.09
CA LYS A 222 -7.22 11.87 -0.33
C LYS A 222 -6.73 10.80 -1.30
N GLY A 223 -5.42 10.62 -1.37
CA GLY A 223 -4.75 9.58 -2.13
C GLY A 223 -4.48 8.34 -1.30
N GLY A 224 -3.49 7.58 -1.71
CA GLY A 224 -2.96 6.45 -0.93
C GLY A 224 -2.83 5.16 -1.69
N ILE A 225 -3.06 4.05 -0.99
CA ILE A 225 -2.96 2.72 -1.56
C ILE A 225 -4.17 2.44 -2.47
N GLY A 226 -3.88 1.98 -3.68
CA GLY A 226 -4.89 1.44 -4.58
C GLY A 226 -4.39 0.17 -5.22
N THR A 227 -5.29 -0.72 -5.61
CA THR A 227 -4.92 -1.99 -6.23
C THR A 227 -5.94 -2.44 -7.27
N ALA A 228 -5.48 -3.21 -8.24
CA ALA A 228 -6.34 -3.85 -9.23
C ALA A 228 -5.63 -5.06 -9.85
N SER A 229 -6.39 -5.95 -10.49
CA SER A 229 -5.84 -7.05 -11.25
C SER A 229 -6.53 -7.24 -12.58
N ARG A 230 -5.89 -8.01 -13.46
CA ARG A 230 -6.44 -8.49 -14.73
C ARG A 230 -6.12 -9.96 -14.91
N ARG A 231 -7.12 -10.75 -15.29
CA ARG A 231 -6.92 -12.12 -15.71
C ARG A 231 -7.02 -12.22 -17.21
N LEU A 232 -5.99 -12.75 -17.84
CA LEU A 232 -5.98 -12.98 -19.28
C LEU A 232 -6.80 -14.22 -19.61
N PRO A 233 -7.47 -14.25 -20.79
CA PRO A 233 -8.08 -15.47 -21.31
C PRO A 233 -7.07 -16.60 -21.49
N GLU A 234 -7.52 -17.85 -21.42
CA GLU A 234 -6.67 -19.03 -21.62
C GLU A 234 -5.93 -19.00 -22.98
N ALA A 235 -6.56 -18.47 -24.03
CA ALA A 235 -5.92 -18.27 -25.33
C ALA A 235 -4.69 -17.34 -25.28
N ASN A 236 -4.57 -16.53 -24.23
CA ASN A 236 -3.43 -15.63 -23.96
C ASN A 236 -2.59 -16.13 -22.77
N GLY A 237 -2.73 -17.41 -22.40
CA GLY A 237 -1.95 -18.08 -21.36
C GLY A 237 -2.59 -18.08 -19.97
N GLY A 238 -3.80 -17.50 -19.79
CA GLY A 238 -4.54 -17.53 -18.52
C GLY A 238 -3.87 -16.75 -17.38
N PHE A 239 -2.84 -15.95 -17.67
CA PHE A 239 -2.02 -15.26 -16.67
C PHE A 239 -2.81 -14.17 -15.93
N THR A 240 -2.39 -13.92 -14.69
CA THR A 240 -2.87 -12.83 -13.85
C THR A 240 -1.83 -11.72 -13.77
N ILE A 241 -2.26 -10.48 -13.93
CA ILE A 241 -1.47 -9.28 -13.69
C ILE A 241 -2.12 -8.50 -12.55
N GLY A 242 -1.38 -8.26 -11.48
CA GLY A 242 -1.81 -7.49 -10.32
C GLY A 242 -0.98 -6.23 -10.18
N VAL A 243 -1.61 -5.15 -9.76
CA VAL A 243 -0.95 -3.85 -9.54
C VAL A 243 -1.34 -3.31 -8.16
N LEU A 244 -0.36 -2.77 -7.45
CA LEU A 244 -0.56 -1.95 -6.25
C LEU A 244 0.14 -0.61 -6.47
N VAL A 245 -0.54 0.49 -6.14
CA VAL A 245 0.02 1.83 -6.19
C VAL A 245 0.04 2.48 -4.81
N ASN A 246 1.01 3.36 -4.58
CA ASN A 246 0.94 4.39 -3.55
C ASN A 246 0.83 5.74 -4.28
N ALA A 247 -0.38 6.30 -4.34
CA ALA A 247 -0.71 7.43 -5.17
C ALA A 247 -0.68 8.75 -4.36
N ASN A 248 0.26 9.63 -4.72
CA ASN A 248 0.45 10.95 -4.13
C ASN A 248 0.78 11.99 -5.22
N HIS A 249 -0.02 12.07 -6.29
CA HIS A 249 0.35 12.82 -7.48
C HIS A 249 -0.83 13.57 -8.11
N GLY A 250 -0.52 14.42 -9.09
CA GLY A 250 -1.50 15.07 -9.94
C GLY A 250 -2.21 16.27 -9.32
N ARG A 251 -2.77 17.11 -10.18
CA ARG A 251 -3.59 18.25 -9.78
C ARG A 251 -5.05 18.01 -10.15
N ARG A 252 -5.97 18.53 -9.33
CA ARG A 252 -7.41 18.30 -9.53
C ARG A 252 -7.90 18.53 -10.96
N PRO A 253 -7.54 19.63 -11.67
CA PRO A 253 -8.01 19.85 -13.04
C PRO A 253 -7.53 18.82 -14.06
N GLU A 254 -6.46 18.07 -13.74
CA GLU A 254 -5.86 17.07 -14.64
C GLU A 254 -6.58 15.73 -14.58
N LEU A 255 -7.32 15.44 -13.49
CA LEU A 255 -7.95 14.14 -13.29
C LEU A 255 -8.86 13.76 -14.44
N THR A 256 -8.55 12.63 -15.05
CA THR A 256 -9.32 12.01 -16.13
C THR A 256 -9.76 10.61 -15.69
N MET A 257 -11.02 10.27 -15.90
CA MET A 257 -11.58 8.96 -15.59
C MET A 257 -12.29 8.41 -16.84
N GLY A 258 -11.83 7.25 -17.35
CA GLY A 258 -12.39 6.69 -18.57
C GLY A 258 -12.35 7.61 -19.78
N GLY A 259 -11.33 8.46 -19.90
CA GLY A 259 -11.18 9.46 -20.97
C GLY A 259 -11.97 10.76 -20.75
N VAL A 260 -12.75 10.88 -19.67
CA VAL A 260 -13.53 12.09 -19.36
C VAL A 260 -12.73 12.99 -18.40
N PRO A 261 -12.50 14.29 -18.71
CA PRO A 261 -11.73 15.20 -17.86
C PRO A 261 -12.58 15.68 -16.67
N VAL A 262 -12.86 14.79 -15.73
CA VAL A 262 -13.74 15.04 -14.57
C VAL A 262 -13.19 16.10 -13.64
N GLY A 263 -11.88 16.21 -13.53
CA GLY A 263 -11.21 17.17 -12.66
C GLY A 263 -11.52 18.63 -13.01
N GLN A 264 -11.75 18.93 -14.28
CA GLN A 264 -12.14 20.27 -14.75
C GLN A 264 -13.54 20.68 -14.28
N ARG A 265 -14.44 19.71 -14.03
CA ARG A 265 -15.81 19.96 -13.58
C ARG A 265 -15.91 20.29 -12.10
N TYR A 266 -14.94 19.86 -11.29
CA TYR A 266 -14.93 20.10 -9.85
C TYR A 266 -14.20 21.39 -9.43
N GLY A 267 -13.72 22.19 -10.40
CA GLY A 267 -12.99 23.44 -10.15
C GLY A 267 -11.64 23.24 -9.46
N ALA A 268 -11.00 24.37 -9.11
CA ALA A 268 -9.83 24.33 -8.23
C ALA A 268 -10.23 23.75 -6.86
N ALA A 269 -9.32 23.01 -6.21
CA ALA A 269 -9.51 22.63 -4.81
C ALA A 269 -9.87 23.89 -4.01
N PRO A 270 -10.80 23.84 -3.03
CA PRO A 270 -11.06 24.99 -2.18
C PRO A 270 -9.73 25.46 -1.61
N THR A 271 -9.31 26.66 -2.00
CA THR A 271 -8.30 27.38 -1.22
C THR A 271 -8.94 27.54 0.14
N GLN A 272 -8.37 26.95 1.20
CA GLN A 272 -8.77 27.30 2.54
C GLN A 272 -8.48 28.79 2.68
N SER A 273 -9.52 29.60 2.49
CA SER A 273 -9.46 31.00 2.80
C SER A 273 -9.48 31.09 4.32
N SER A 274 -8.31 31.06 4.92
CA SER A 274 -8.11 31.44 6.31
C SER A 274 -8.29 32.96 6.42
N GLN A 275 -9.52 33.45 6.36
CA GLN A 275 -9.87 34.73 6.94
C GLN A 275 -10.17 34.49 8.42
N SER A 276 -9.12 34.39 9.22
CA SER A 276 -9.17 34.71 10.64
C SER A 276 -8.46 36.04 10.86
N PRO A 277 -9.06 37.01 11.54
CA PRO A 277 -8.47 38.32 11.75
C PRO A 277 -7.53 38.35 12.97
N ASP A 278 -6.58 37.44 13.04
CA ASP A 278 -5.52 37.50 14.05
C ASP A 278 -4.16 37.40 13.39
N GLN A 279 -3.58 38.59 13.19
CA GLN A 279 -2.28 38.83 12.56
C GLN A 279 -1.07 38.53 13.48
N ASN A 280 -1.07 37.49 14.30
CA ASN A 280 0.10 37.24 15.16
C ASN A 280 0.43 35.76 15.43
N SER A 281 0.09 34.87 14.54
CA SER A 281 0.70 33.52 14.57
C SER A 281 1.48 33.29 13.28
N SER A 282 2.81 33.31 13.39
CA SER A 282 3.72 32.85 12.34
C SER A 282 3.47 31.36 12.09
N SER A 283 2.51 31.05 11.21
CA SER A 283 2.20 29.68 10.86
C SER A 283 3.27 29.14 9.91
N LEU A 284 4.07 28.20 10.36
CA LEU A 284 5.00 27.42 9.54
C LEU A 284 4.31 26.75 8.32
N HIS A 285 2.99 26.61 8.35
CA HIS A 285 2.20 26.15 7.20
C HIS A 285 2.01 27.20 6.11
N ALA A 286 1.92 28.49 6.44
CA ALA A 286 1.76 29.56 5.44
C ALA A 286 2.98 29.68 4.50
N SER A 287 4.16 29.32 4.97
CA SER A 287 5.39 29.34 4.15
C SER A 287 5.45 28.21 3.08
N ARG A 288 4.73 27.11 3.25
CA ARG A 288 4.60 26.08 2.22
C ARG A 288 3.49 26.42 1.20
N GLU A 289 2.47 27.17 1.58
CA GLU A 289 1.44 27.66 0.64
C GLU A 289 1.97 28.72 -0.35
N GLY A 290 2.95 29.54 0.04
CA GLY A 290 3.58 30.54 -0.81
C GLY A 290 4.43 29.98 -1.95
N THR A 291 4.89 28.72 -1.84
CA THR A 291 5.58 27.96 -2.90
C THR A 291 4.69 26.92 -3.57
N SER A 292 3.44 26.78 -3.12
CA SER A 292 2.50 25.70 -3.46
C SER A 292 1.83 25.82 -4.83
N GLY A 293 2.28 26.75 -5.69
CA GLY A 293 1.93 26.68 -7.09
C GLY A 293 2.30 25.34 -7.75
N ASN A 294 3.20 24.57 -7.15
CA ASN A 294 3.77 23.34 -7.68
C ASN A 294 3.81 22.23 -6.63
N ALA A 295 2.67 21.83 -6.07
CA ALA A 295 2.62 20.54 -5.38
C ALA A 295 2.86 19.44 -6.43
N GLU A 296 4.11 19.09 -6.63
CA GLU A 296 4.57 17.98 -7.44
C GLU A 296 4.55 16.76 -6.53
N GLY A 297 3.83 15.72 -6.92
CA GLY A 297 3.65 14.54 -6.10
C GLY A 297 4.56 13.40 -6.54
N SER A 298 4.30 12.21 -6.06
CA SER A 298 5.01 10.97 -6.43
C SER A 298 4.02 9.84 -6.62
N ILE A 299 4.40 8.82 -7.39
CA ILE A 299 3.67 7.56 -7.42
C ILE A 299 4.64 6.38 -7.45
N ILE A 300 4.35 5.40 -6.61
CA ILE A 300 5.01 4.10 -6.69
C ILE A 300 4.02 3.11 -7.28
N VAL A 301 4.47 2.34 -8.28
CA VAL A 301 3.68 1.28 -8.91
C VAL A 301 4.42 -0.03 -8.78
N VAL A 302 3.83 -0.98 -8.07
CA VAL A 302 4.33 -2.36 -7.98
C VAL A 302 3.44 -3.26 -8.82
N ILE A 303 4.05 -4.01 -9.74
CA ILE A 303 3.38 -4.89 -10.69
C ILE A 303 3.81 -6.32 -10.39
N ALA A 304 2.86 -7.21 -10.19
CA ALA A 304 3.08 -8.65 -10.04
C ALA A 304 2.42 -9.40 -11.19
N THR A 305 2.99 -10.54 -11.58
CA THR A 305 2.36 -11.46 -12.54
C THR A 305 2.84 -12.89 -12.30
N ASP A 306 2.02 -13.86 -12.66
CA ASP A 306 2.40 -15.28 -12.75
C ASP A 306 2.86 -15.68 -14.19
N ALA A 307 2.81 -14.75 -15.16
CA ALA A 307 3.40 -14.97 -16.47
C ALA A 307 4.93 -15.17 -16.33
N PRO A 308 5.53 -16.19 -16.98
CA PRO A 308 6.96 -16.49 -16.87
C PRO A 308 7.81 -15.49 -17.68
N LEU A 309 8.05 -14.34 -17.08
CA LEU A 309 8.78 -13.22 -17.68
C LEU A 309 10.20 -13.10 -17.13
N ASP A 310 11.12 -12.61 -17.94
CA ASP A 310 12.46 -12.19 -17.52
C ASP A 310 12.52 -10.73 -17.07
N GLY A 311 13.65 -10.29 -16.48
CA GLY A 311 13.85 -8.92 -16.01
C GLY A 311 13.69 -7.86 -17.10
N ARG A 312 14.13 -8.16 -18.36
CA ARG A 312 13.95 -7.27 -19.51
C ARG A 312 12.48 -7.09 -19.87
N GLN A 313 11.69 -8.16 -19.85
CA GLN A 313 10.24 -8.12 -20.12
C GLN A 313 9.50 -7.39 -19.00
N LEU A 314 9.88 -7.62 -17.73
CA LEU A 314 9.31 -6.95 -16.56
C LEU A 314 9.61 -5.44 -16.56
N THR A 315 10.82 -5.02 -16.96
CA THR A 315 11.13 -3.60 -17.22
C THR A 315 10.18 -3.00 -18.26
N ARG A 316 9.80 -3.76 -19.30
CA ARG A 316 8.82 -3.31 -20.30
C ARG A 316 7.41 -3.16 -19.71
N LEU A 317 7.03 -3.97 -18.72
CA LEU A 317 5.77 -3.77 -17.98
C LEU A 317 5.80 -2.47 -17.15
N GLY A 318 6.90 -2.18 -16.47
CA GLY A 318 7.09 -0.89 -15.78
C GLY A 318 6.86 0.31 -16.72
N LYS A 319 7.39 0.28 -17.94
CA LYS A 319 7.14 1.30 -18.97
C LYS A 319 5.64 1.41 -19.35
N ARG A 320 4.87 0.33 -19.27
CA ARG A 320 3.42 0.34 -19.57
C ARG A 320 2.59 0.89 -18.42
N ALA A 321 3.02 0.70 -17.19
CA ALA A 321 2.38 1.34 -16.04
C ALA A 321 2.34 2.87 -16.18
N ALA A 322 3.39 3.48 -16.75
CA ALA A 322 3.39 4.91 -17.06
C ALA A 322 2.25 5.34 -18.02
N LEU A 323 1.83 4.46 -18.95
CA LEU A 323 0.68 4.73 -19.81
C LEU A 323 -0.65 4.63 -19.02
N GLY A 324 -0.74 3.73 -18.03
CA GLY A 324 -1.88 3.67 -17.11
C GLY A 324 -1.98 4.94 -16.26
N LEU A 325 -0.85 5.42 -15.73
CA LEU A 325 -0.75 6.70 -15.03
C LEU A 325 -1.22 7.86 -15.92
N ALA A 326 -0.75 7.93 -17.18
CA ALA A 326 -1.14 8.98 -18.11
C ALA A 326 -2.65 8.98 -18.43
N ARG A 327 -3.32 7.83 -18.42
CA ARG A 327 -4.77 7.72 -18.63
C ARG A 327 -5.59 8.37 -17.51
N THR A 328 -5.04 8.52 -16.32
CA THR A 328 -5.68 9.24 -15.21
C THR A 328 -5.41 10.75 -15.26
N GLY A 329 -4.67 11.23 -16.28
CA GLY A 329 -4.39 12.64 -16.54
C GLY A 329 -3.05 13.15 -16.04
N SER A 330 -2.24 12.30 -15.40
CA SER A 330 -0.89 12.69 -14.95
C SER A 330 0.05 12.92 -16.14
N THR A 331 0.88 13.95 -16.02
CA THR A 331 1.96 14.27 -16.97
C THR A 331 3.35 14.01 -16.40
N ALA A 332 3.44 13.31 -15.24
CA ALA A 332 4.70 13.05 -14.54
C ALA A 332 5.54 14.34 -14.40
N ARG A 333 5.06 15.27 -13.59
CA ARG A 333 5.64 16.61 -13.46
C ARG A 333 7.08 16.56 -12.98
N HIS A 334 7.85 17.64 -13.25
CA HIS A 334 9.28 17.74 -12.97
C HIS A 334 9.68 17.28 -11.55
N GLY A 335 8.95 17.69 -10.52
CA GLY A 335 9.24 17.33 -9.12
C GLY A 335 8.55 16.04 -8.65
N SER A 336 7.93 15.26 -9.55
CA SER A 336 7.32 13.98 -9.22
C SER A 336 8.37 12.87 -9.17
N GLY A 337 8.26 11.96 -8.20
CA GLY A 337 9.02 10.70 -8.15
C GLY A 337 8.15 9.54 -8.61
N ASP A 338 8.35 9.08 -9.85
CA ASP A 338 7.50 8.08 -10.48
C ASP A 338 8.30 6.82 -10.73
N PHE A 339 8.18 5.83 -9.83
CA PHE A 339 8.95 4.58 -9.84
C PHE A 339 8.04 3.37 -10.06
N MET A 340 8.47 2.47 -10.93
CA MET A 340 7.79 1.24 -11.27
C MET A 340 8.71 0.05 -11.01
N LEU A 341 8.21 -0.95 -10.28
CA LEU A 341 8.87 -2.23 -10.07
C LEU A 341 7.93 -3.34 -10.47
N ALA A 342 8.38 -4.23 -11.35
CA ALA A 342 7.62 -5.40 -11.78
C ALA A 342 8.36 -6.68 -11.41
N PHE A 343 7.63 -7.71 -10.96
CA PHE A 343 8.17 -9.03 -10.68
C PHE A 343 7.24 -10.14 -11.17
N SER A 344 7.81 -11.33 -11.37
CA SER A 344 7.03 -12.50 -11.79
C SER A 344 7.18 -13.66 -10.82
N THR A 345 6.04 -14.24 -10.41
CA THR A 345 6.01 -15.48 -9.62
C THR A 345 6.03 -16.74 -10.50
N GLY A 346 6.01 -16.59 -11.83
CA GLY A 346 5.97 -17.69 -12.81
C GLY A 346 7.25 -18.54 -12.89
N ASN A 347 8.34 -18.02 -12.34
CA ASN A 347 9.62 -18.74 -12.24
C ASN A 347 10.16 -18.69 -10.81
N VAL A 348 11.07 -19.61 -10.51
CA VAL A 348 11.91 -19.60 -9.31
C VAL A 348 13.37 -19.52 -9.76
N ILE A 349 14.08 -18.50 -9.27
CA ILE A 349 15.52 -18.39 -9.41
C ILE A 349 16.14 -18.90 -8.10
N PRO A 350 16.84 -20.05 -8.09
CA PRO A 350 17.44 -20.57 -6.87
C PRO A 350 18.58 -19.65 -6.40
N HIS A 351 18.68 -19.42 -5.08
CA HIS A 351 19.78 -18.63 -4.51
C HIS A 351 21.11 -19.36 -4.64
N TYR A 352 21.10 -20.65 -4.27
CA TYR A 352 22.25 -21.53 -4.34
C TYR A 352 21.91 -22.75 -5.21
N PRO A 353 22.06 -22.64 -6.56
CA PRO A 353 21.81 -23.79 -7.41
C PRO A 353 22.87 -24.89 -7.18
N SER A 354 22.44 -26.15 -7.13
CA SER A 354 23.33 -27.30 -7.02
C SER A 354 24.19 -27.51 -8.26
N ASP A 355 23.67 -27.10 -9.42
CA ASP A 355 24.31 -27.26 -10.73
C ASP A 355 24.70 -25.89 -11.30
N PRO A 356 25.71 -25.83 -12.18
CA PRO A 356 26.12 -24.57 -12.82
C PRO A 356 25.04 -23.93 -13.70
N THR A 357 23.96 -24.66 -14.02
CA THR A 357 22.86 -24.20 -14.87
C THR A 357 21.53 -24.60 -14.27
N PHE A 358 20.50 -23.77 -14.48
CA PHE A 358 19.11 -24.07 -14.17
C PHE A 358 18.19 -23.57 -15.29
N SER A 359 16.98 -24.15 -15.41
CA SER A 359 16.04 -23.81 -16.46
C SER A 359 14.99 -22.83 -15.97
N LEU A 360 14.65 -21.87 -16.82
CA LEU A 360 13.53 -20.95 -16.64
C LEU A 360 12.58 -21.08 -17.85
N THR A 361 11.28 -21.04 -17.58
CA THR A 361 10.28 -20.89 -18.63
C THR A 361 10.28 -19.44 -19.09
N HIS A 362 10.11 -19.20 -20.38
CA HIS A 362 10.13 -17.86 -20.94
C HIS A 362 8.94 -17.65 -21.88
N LEU A 363 8.14 -16.62 -21.62
CA LEU A 363 7.07 -16.22 -22.53
C LEU A 363 7.68 -15.54 -23.76
N ALA A 364 7.36 -16.06 -24.96
CA ALA A 364 7.85 -15.46 -26.19
C ALA A 364 7.38 -14.00 -26.34
N ASP A 365 8.26 -13.11 -26.79
CA ASP A 365 7.98 -11.66 -26.92
C ASP A 365 6.76 -11.36 -27.80
N THR A 366 6.44 -12.22 -28.77
CA THR A 366 5.26 -12.12 -29.62
C THR A 366 3.93 -12.25 -28.86
N HIS A 367 3.96 -12.80 -27.63
CA HIS A 367 2.80 -12.99 -26.75
C HIS A 367 2.72 -11.97 -25.61
N LEU A 368 3.58 -10.95 -25.58
CA LEU A 368 3.60 -9.94 -24.51
C LEU A 368 2.47 -8.91 -24.60
N ASN A 369 1.87 -8.68 -25.77
CA ASN A 369 0.87 -7.61 -25.93
C ASN A 369 -0.31 -7.70 -24.95
N PRO A 370 -0.94 -8.87 -24.72
CA PRO A 370 -2.00 -8.99 -23.73
C PRO A 370 -1.56 -8.63 -22.31
N VAL A 371 -0.36 -9.08 -21.89
CA VAL A 371 0.23 -8.80 -20.57
C VAL A 371 0.48 -7.28 -20.41
N MET A 372 1.03 -6.64 -21.43
CA MET A 372 1.28 -5.19 -21.45
C MET A 372 -0.03 -4.39 -21.38
N THR A 373 -1.05 -4.78 -22.13
CA THR A 373 -2.37 -4.14 -22.09
C THR A 373 -3.00 -4.27 -20.72
N ALA A 374 -2.97 -5.48 -20.14
CA ALA A 374 -3.47 -5.74 -18.79
C ALA A 374 -2.77 -4.89 -17.72
N THR A 375 -1.45 -4.68 -17.87
CA THR A 375 -0.68 -3.79 -16.99
C THR A 375 -1.17 -2.35 -17.04
N VAL A 376 -1.42 -1.81 -18.24
CA VAL A 376 -1.97 -0.45 -18.41
C VAL A 376 -3.33 -0.32 -17.73
N GLU A 377 -4.23 -1.28 -18.00
CA GLU A 377 -5.59 -1.28 -17.46
C GLU A 377 -5.62 -1.42 -15.93
N ALA A 378 -4.83 -2.34 -15.38
CA ALA A 378 -4.76 -2.54 -13.94
C ALA A 378 -4.13 -1.33 -13.23
N THR A 379 -3.15 -0.65 -13.84
CA THR A 379 -2.54 0.56 -13.27
C THR A 379 -3.54 1.72 -13.26
N GLU A 380 -4.27 1.94 -14.36
CA GLU A 380 -5.33 2.96 -14.41
C GLU A 380 -6.37 2.72 -13.32
N GLU A 381 -6.88 1.49 -13.19
CA GLU A 381 -7.89 1.17 -12.18
C GLU A 381 -7.36 1.27 -10.76
N ALA A 382 -6.13 0.81 -10.48
CA ALA A 382 -5.52 0.91 -9.16
C ALA A 382 -5.39 2.38 -8.68
N ILE A 383 -5.12 3.31 -9.59
CA ILE A 383 -5.05 4.75 -9.26
C ILE A 383 -6.45 5.32 -8.98
N LEU A 384 -7.48 4.83 -9.66
CA LEU A 384 -8.85 5.30 -9.49
C LEU A 384 -9.55 4.71 -8.26
N ASN A 385 -9.11 3.54 -7.79
CA ASN A 385 -9.56 2.91 -6.56
C ASN A 385 -8.98 3.58 -5.31
#